data_44d8cb769500c1abdebfddf1ce23070e
#
_entry.id   44d8cb769500c1abdebfddf1ce23070e
#
_cell.length_a   1.000
_cell.length_b   1.000
_cell.length_c   1.000
_cell.angle_alpha   90.00
_cell.angle_beta   90.00
_cell.angle_gamma   90.00
#
_symmetry.space_group_name_H-M   'P 1'
#
loop_
_entity.id
_entity.type
_entity.pdbx_description
1 polymer ?
#
loop_
_entity_poly.entity_id
_entity_poly.type
_entity_poly.pdbx_seq_one_letter_code
_entity_poly.pdbx_strand_id
1 'polypeptide(L)'
;SVCPHGGVRQTGDPDNPLEFDHAICGKCTTFECAKACAHEAARISGQYRTTGEVMRILRRDREYWDSQGGPGFSGGEPMAQPAFLKSILTACKEEEMNTSIETTAYVEPDIFFPIMEKIDFAFIDVKHMDSDRHAKMTGVGNERILSNIEALSGSSWKGRLILRMPVIEGFNDSLENAEKLAAFMKKNGLFEINILPFHRLGTSKWEQLGKKYPYAEYLPTEEAVLEKLQEYYLDQRIACYVGDDVVY
;
A
#
# COMPACT_ATOMS: atom_id res chain seq x y z
N SER A 1 -27.86 -13.13 -20.84
CA SER A 1 -26.91 -12.16 -20.30
C SER A 1 -27.66 -11.00 -19.69
N VAL A 2 -27.36 -10.65 -18.43
CA VAL A 2 -28.05 -9.55 -17.71
C VAL A 2 -27.34 -8.19 -17.98
N CYS A 3 -26.21 -8.20 -18.69
CA CYS A 3 -25.48 -6.97 -18.99
C CYS A 3 -26.16 -6.17 -20.11
N PRO A 4 -26.74 -4.97 -19.86
CA PRO A 4 -27.43 -4.18 -20.87
C PRO A 4 -26.48 -3.61 -21.94
N HIS A 5 -25.18 -3.60 -21.67
CA HIS A 5 -24.16 -3.04 -22.55
C HIS A 5 -23.36 -4.11 -23.31
N GLY A 6 -23.65 -5.41 -23.09
CA GLY A 6 -22.91 -6.51 -23.72
C GLY A 6 -21.47 -6.72 -23.27
N GLY A 7 -21.05 -6.04 -22.19
CA GLY A 7 -19.68 -6.12 -21.66
C GLY A 7 -19.35 -7.38 -20.86
N VAL A 8 -20.31 -8.31 -20.69
CA VAL A 8 -20.10 -9.57 -19.97
C VAL A 8 -20.59 -10.73 -20.83
N ARG A 9 -19.75 -11.73 -21.03
CA ARG A 9 -20.05 -12.94 -21.81
C ARG A 9 -19.78 -14.18 -20.96
N GLN A 10 -20.52 -15.26 -21.23
CA GLN A 10 -20.22 -16.59 -20.71
C GLN A 10 -19.18 -17.25 -21.60
N THR A 11 -18.15 -17.82 -21.00
CA THR A 11 -17.04 -18.48 -21.72
C THR A 11 -17.34 -19.95 -22.01
N GLY A 12 -18.14 -20.61 -21.16
CA GLY A 12 -18.29 -22.06 -21.12
C GLY A 12 -17.19 -22.78 -20.35
N ASP A 13 -16.18 -22.06 -19.87
CA ASP A 13 -15.10 -22.58 -19.03
C ASP A 13 -15.57 -22.57 -17.55
N PRO A 14 -15.58 -23.72 -16.85
CA PRO A 14 -15.98 -23.78 -15.44
C PRO A 14 -15.08 -22.96 -14.51
N ASP A 15 -13.77 -22.86 -14.83
CA ASP A 15 -12.79 -22.16 -14.01
C ASP A 15 -12.85 -20.63 -14.23
N ASN A 16 -13.24 -20.22 -15.45
CA ASN A 16 -13.41 -18.81 -15.83
C ASN A 16 -14.77 -18.60 -16.52
N PRO A 17 -15.88 -18.70 -15.80
CA PRO A 17 -17.22 -18.76 -16.41
C PRO A 17 -17.66 -17.45 -17.08
N LEU A 18 -17.01 -16.33 -16.77
CA LEU A 18 -17.33 -15.01 -17.30
C LEU A 18 -16.11 -14.31 -17.88
N GLU A 19 -16.29 -13.70 -19.04
CA GLU A 19 -15.34 -12.77 -19.65
C GLU A 19 -15.90 -11.36 -19.60
N PHE A 20 -15.04 -10.39 -19.21
CA PHE A 20 -15.38 -8.98 -19.08
C PHE A 20 -14.67 -8.15 -20.14
N ASP A 21 -15.43 -7.40 -20.94
CA ASP A 21 -14.88 -6.35 -21.81
C ASP A 21 -14.64 -5.09 -20.97
N HIS A 22 -13.39 -4.89 -20.54
CA HIS A 22 -13.01 -3.78 -19.67
C HIS A 22 -13.19 -2.41 -20.32
N ALA A 23 -13.19 -2.30 -21.66
CA ALA A 23 -13.47 -1.05 -22.36
C ALA A 23 -14.94 -0.62 -22.21
N ILE A 24 -15.85 -1.59 -22.11
CA ILE A 24 -17.27 -1.37 -21.84
C ILE A 24 -17.51 -1.26 -20.33
N CYS A 25 -17.01 -2.22 -19.57
CA CYS A 25 -17.22 -2.30 -18.11
C CYS A 25 -16.66 -1.08 -17.35
N GLY A 26 -15.53 -0.53 -17.77
CA GLY A 26 -14.92 0.66 -17.16
C GLY A 26 -15.76 1.94 -17.27
N LYS A 27 -16.79 1.94 -18.15
CA LYS A 27 -17.75 3.05 -18.32
C LYS A 27 -19.13 2.75 -17.73
N CYS A 28 -19.30 1.54 -17.18
CA CYS A 28 -20.58 1.10 -16.65
C CYS A 28 -20.86 1.75 -15.28
N THR A 29 -22.07 2.26 -15.11
CA THR A 29 -22.54 2.87 -13.86
C THR A 29 -23.66 2.07 -13.18
N THR A 30 -24.28 1.12 -13.88
CA THR A 30 -25.44 0.38 -13.38
C THR A 30 -25.07 -0.92 -12.67
N PHE A 31 -24.03 -1.62 -13.13
CA PHE A 31 -23.50 -2.87 -12.58
C PHE A 31 -24.56 -3.98 -12.41
N GLU A 32 -25.54 -4.06 -13.33
CA GLU A 32 -26.63 -5.03 -13.27
C GLU A 32 -26.14 -6.48 -13.26
N CYS A 33 -25.00 -6.77 -13.93
CA CYS A 33 -24.40 -8.09 -13.91
C CYS A 33 -23.96 -8.53 -12.50
N ALA A 34 -23.40 -7.61 -11.70
CA ALA A 34 -22.99 -7.91 -10.33
C ALA A 34 -24.20 -8.05 -9.40
N LYS A 35 -25.24 -7.20 -9.56
CA LYS A 35 -26.46 -7.26 -8.76
C LYS A 35 -27.25 -8.55 -8.99
N ALA A 36 -27.24 -9.07 -10.22
CA ALA A 36 -28.00 -10.26 -10.60
C ALA A 36 -27.22 -11.57 -10.45
N CYS A 37 -25.93 -11.53 -10.08
CA CYS A 37 -25.10 -12.71 -10.00
C CYS A 37 -25.27 -13.44 -8.66
N ALA A 38 -26.11 -14.47 -8.64
CA ALA A 38 -26.37 -15.26 -7.44
C ALA A 38 -25.13 -16.02 -6.90
N HIS A 39 -24.11 -16.25 -7.74
CA HIS A 39 -22.89 -16.99 -7.39
C HIS A 39 -21.66 -16.08 -7.21
N GLU A 40 -21.85 -14.75 -7.17
CA GLU A 40 -20.79 -13.77 -7.01
C GLU A 40 -19.62 -13.87 -8.03
N ALA A 41 -19.85 -14.55 -9.17
CA ALA A 41 -18.87 -14.62 -10.25
C ALA A 41 -18.64 -13.25 -10.91
N ALA A 42 -19.62 -12.34 -10.81
CA ALA A 42 -19.48 -10.94 -11.14
C ALA A 42 -19.73 -10.11 -9.87
N ARG A 43 -18.76 -9.33 -9.47
CA ARG A 43 -18.88 -8.43 -8.30
C ARG A 43 -18.15 -7.11 -8.55
N ILE A 44 -18.58 -6.07 -7.86
CA ILE A 44 -17.92 -4.78 -7.90
C ILE A 44 -16.72 -4.82 -6.95
N SER A 45 -15.55 -4.42 -7.44
CA SER A 45 -14.38 -4.25 -6.59
C SER A 45 -14.47 -2.92 -5.85
N GLY A 46 -14.63 -3.00 -4.54
CA GLY A 46 -14.80 -1.84 -3.65
C GLY A 46 -16.26 -1.53 -3.33
N GLN A 47 -16.43 -0.69 -2.33
CA GLN A 47 -17.74 -0.25 -1.85
C GLN A 47 -17.70 1.23 -1.49
N TYR A 48 -18.74 1.98 -1.84
CA TYR A 48 -18.93 3.33 -1.31
C TYR A 48 -19.34 3.24 0.17
N ARG A 49 -18.61 3.94 1.01
CA ARG A 49 -18.88 4.03 2.45
C ARG A 49 -18.84 5.48 2.89
N THR A 50 -19.73 5.83 3.80
CA THR A 50 -19.64 7.07 4.55
C THR A 50 -18.69 6.92 5.73
N THR A 51 -18.14 8.03 6.24
CA THR A 51 -17.35 8.04 7.48
C THR A 51 -18.08 7.35 8.63
N GLY A 52 -19.39 7.62 8.79
CA GLY A 52 -20.20 7.01 9.86
C GLY A 52 -20.34 5.49 9.72
N GLU A 53 -20.40 4.95 8.50
CA GLU A 53 -20.43 3.49 8.28
C GLU A 53 -19.09 2.85 8.59
N VAL A 54 -17.97 3.49 8.23
CA VAL A 54 -16.64 3.00 8.59
C VAL A 54 -16.46 3.04 10.10
N MET A 55 -16.77 4.14 10.76
CA MET A 55 -16.66 4.26 12.22
C MET A 55 -17.52 3.25 12.97
N ARG A 56 -18.70 2.88 12.45
CA ARG A 56 -19.51 1.79 13.04
C ARG A 56 -18.79 0.45 13.00
N ILE A 57 -18.06 0.17 11.92
CA ILE A 57 -17.25 -1.06 11.81
C ILE A 57 -16.09 -0.98 12.81
N LEU A 58 -15.35 0.10 12.85
CA LEU A 58 -14.21 0.27 13.75
C LEU A 58 -14.60 0.13 15.23
N ARG A 59 -15.74 0.74 15.64
CA ARG A 59 -16.26 0.60 17.01
C ARG A 59 -16.63 -0.84 17.35
N ARG A 60 -17.23 -1.56 16.41
CA ARG A 60 -17.56 -2.99 16.60
C ARG A 60 -16.28 -3.81 16.76
N ASP A 61 -15.25 -3.53 15.96
CA ASP A 61 -14.03 -4.32 15.93
C ASP A 61 -13.05 -3.92 17.06
N ARG A 62 -13.31 -2.81 17.78
CA ARG A 62 -12.49 -2.33 18.91
C ARG A 62 -12.31 -3.36 20.02
N GLU A 63 -13.30 -4.21 20.25
CA GLU A 63 -13.24 -5.30 21.24
C GLU A 63 -12.17 -6.35 20.92
N TYR A 64 -11.68 -6.41 19.68
CA TYR A 64 -10.63 -7.33 19.22
C TYR A 64 -9.24 -6.72 19.26
N TRP A 65 -9.13 -5.43 19.55
CA TRP A 65 -7.83 -4.73 19.63
C TRP A 65 -7.32 -4.78 21.07
N ASP A 66 -6.02 -4.93 21.22
CA ASP A 66 -5.40 -4.72 22.53
C ASP A 66 -5.27 -3.22 22.85
N SER A 67 -4.60 -2.88 23.95
CA SER A 67 -4.49 -1.49 24.44
C SER A 67 -3.75 -0.55 23.47
N GLN A 68 -3.00 -1.08 22.52
CA GLN A 68 -2.24 -0.31 21.52
C GLN A 68 -2.80 -0.47 20.11
N GLY A 69 -3.82 -1.29 19.93
CA GLY A 69 -4.42 -1.59 18.64
C GLY A 69 -5.24 -0.44 18.07
N GLY A 70 -5.54 -0.54 16.78
CA GLY A 70 -6.35 0.44 16.06
C GLY A 70 -6.43 0.17 14.56
N PRO A 71 -7.16 1.01 13.81
CA PRO A 71 -7.29 0.83 12.38
C PRO A 71 -6.00 1.14 11.61
N GLY A 72 -5.67 0.25 10.67
CA GLY A 72 -4.66 0.47 9.66
C GLY A 72 -5.26 0.93 8.33
N PHE A 73 -4.76 2.01 7.78
CA PHE A 73 -5.16 2.56 6.49
C PHE A 73 -4.16 2.17 5.42
N SER A 74 -4.57 1.31 4.51
CA SER A 74 -3.74 0.82 3.40
C SER A 74 -4.58 0.63 2.13
N GLY A 75 -4.17 -0.25 1.21
CA GLY A 75 -4.96 -0.61 0.03
C GLY A 75 -4.22 -0.35 -1.27
N GLY A 76 -4.67 0.58 -2.13
CA GLY A 76 -3.87 1.18 -3.16
C GLY A 76 -2.99 2.26 -2.53
N GLU A 77 -3.39 3.54 -2.70
CA GLU A 77 -2.80 4.65 -1.94
C GLU A 77 -3.91 5.30 -1.12
N PRO A 78 -3.87 5.20 0.23
CA PRO A 78 -4.93 5.74 1.07
C PRO A 78 -5.07 7.27 0.94
N MET A 79 -3.96 7.97 0.69
CA MET A 79 -3.96 9.41 0.46
C MET A 79 -4.52 9.84 -0.90
N ALA A 80 -4.89 8.88 -1.79
CA ALA A 80 -5.62 9.19 -3.03
C ALA A 80 -7.06 9.68 -2.77
N GLN A 81 -7.60 9.48 -1.55
CA GLN A 81 -8.89 9.98 -1.09
C GLN A 81 -8.72 10.87 0.15
N PRO A 82 -8.00 12.00 0.07
CA PRO A 82 -7.52 12.72 1.24
C PRO A 82 -8.62 13.28 2.13
N ALA A 83 -9.73 13.77 1.55
CA ALA A 83 -10.86 14.31 2.31
C ALA A 83 -11.57 13.21 3.13
N PHE A 84 -11.78 12.03 2.53
CA PHE A 84 -12.40 10.90 3.20
C PHE A 84 -11.49 10.33 4.30
N LEU A 85 -10.22 10.10 3.98
CA LEU A 85 -9.22 9.64 4.94
C LEU A 85 -9.11 10.59 6.15
N LYS A 86 -9.00 11.90 5.90
CA LYS A 86 -8.93 12.92 6.96
C LYS A 86 -10.18 12.91 7.84
N SER A 87 -11.36 12.70 7.25
CA SER A 87 -12.62 12.62 8.02
C SER A 87 -12.63 11.41 8.96
N ILE A 88 -12.21 10.24 8.49
CA ILE A 88 -12.12 9.03 9.33
C ILE A 88 -11.07 9.21 10.42
N LEU A 89 -9.86 9.67 10.07
CA LEU A 89 -8.78 9.90 11.04
C LEU A 89 -9.19 10.90 12.14
N THR A 90 -9.94 11.95 11.78
CA THR A 90 -10.46 12.90 12.76
C THR A 90 -11.39 12.19 13.74
N ALA A 91 -12.34 11.41 13.26
CA ALA A 91 -13.24 10.64 14.10
C ALA A 91 -12.51 9.58 14.96
N CYS A 92 -11.47 8.95 14.43
CA CYS A 92 -10.62 8.03 15.22
C CYS A 92 -9.92 8.76 16.38
N LYS A 93 -9.40 9.96 16.14
CA LYS A 93 -8.74 10.75 17.20
C LYS A 93 -9.73 11.25 18.25
N GLU A 94 -10.96 11.63 17.86
CA GLU A 94 -12.03 11.99 18.81
C GLU A 94 -12.43 10.82 19.73
N GLU A 95 -12.21 9.58 19.28
CA GLU A 95 -12.49 8.36 20.03
C GLU A 95 -11.21 7.71 20.63
N GLU A 96 -10.08 8.41 20.63
CA GLU A 96 -8.80 7.96 21.19
C GLU A 96 -8.34 6.59 20.61
N MET A 97 -8.58 6.37 19.31
CA MET A 97 -8.10 5.19 18.61
C MET A 97 -6.69 5.47 18.08
N ASN A 98 -5.76 4.53 18.29
CA ASN A 98 -4.49 4.54 17.59
C ASN A 98 -4.70 4.33 16.10
N THR A 99 -3.87 4.96 15.27
CA THR A 99 -4.04 4.93 13.82
C THR A 99 -2.73 4.61 13.14
N SER A 100 -2.76 3.70 12.18
CA SER A 100 -1.61 3.40 11.35
C SER A 100 -1.90 3.63 9.87
N ILE A 101 -0.84 3.87 9.10
CA ILE A 101 -0.94 4.06 7.64
C ILE A 101 0.19 3.34 6.91
N GLU A 102 -0.14 2.78 5.75
CA GLU A 102 0.82 2.33 4.76
C GLU A 102 0.65 3.18 3.50
N THR A 103 1.68 3.94 3.14
CA THR A 103 1.61 4.91 2.05
C THR A 103 2.92 4.98 1.27
N THR A 104 2.82 5.39 0.01
CA THR A 104 3.99 5.78 -0.78
C THR A 104 4.51 7.16 -0.43
N ALA A 105 3.75 7.97 0.30
CA ALA A 105 4.00 9.39 0.53
C ALA A 105 4.18 10.22 -0.77
N TYR A 106 3.76 9.70 -1.94
CA TYR A 106 3.82 10.41 -3.21
C TYR A 106 2.59 11.31 -3.39
N VAL A 107 2.47 12.29 -2.52
CA VAL A 107 1.39 13.31 -2.53
C VAL A 107 1.96 14.68 -2.20
N GLU A 108 1.20 15.73 -2.50
CA GLU A 108 1.61 17.09 -2.16
C GLU A 108 1.70 17.28 -0.64
N PRO A 109 2.63 18.13 -0.15
CA PRO A 109 2.82 18.37 1.27
C PRO A 109 1.56 18.85 2.02
N ASP A 110 0.72 19.63 1.37
CA ASP A 110 -0.56 20.14 1.92
C ASP A 110 -1.62 19.04 2.12
N ILE A 111 -1.46 17.89 1.46
CA ILE A 111 -2.23 16.67 1.70
C ILE A 111 -1.53 15.81 2.76
N PHE A 112 -0.20 15.64 2.63
CA PHE A 112 0.59 14.73 3.44
C PHE A 112 0.57 15.10 4.94
N PHE A 113 0.96 16.33 5.29
CA PHE A 113 1.13 16.72 6.68
C PHE A 113 -0.16 16.72 7.51
N PRO A 114 -1.31 17.25 7.03
CA PRO A 114 -2.55 17.20 7.79
C PRO A 114 -3.10 15.79 8.04
N ILE A 115 -2.68 14.81 7.25
CA ILE A 115 -2.98 13.39 7.47
C ILE A 115 -2.01 12.81 8.50
N MET A 116 -0.69 13.02 8.31
CA MET A 116 0.34 12.49 9.20
C MET A 116 0.22 13.00 10.64
N GLU A 117 -0.25 14.23 10.86
CA GLU A 117 -0.58 14.75 12.20
C GLU A 117 -1.56 13.88 12.99
N LYS A 118 -2.33 13.04 12.31
CA LYS A 118 -3.35 12.16 12.91
C LYS A 118 -2.92 10.67 12.88
N ILE A 119 -1.69 10.38 12.50
CA ILE A 119 -1.14 9.03 12.42
C ILE A 119 -0.17 8.80 13.57
N ASP A 120 -0.33 7.67 14.26
CA ASP A 120 0.55 7.25 15.36
C ASP A 120 1.66 6.32 14.88
N PHE A 121 1.41 5.56 13.80
CA PHE A 121 2.37 4.62 13.24
C PHE A 121 2.29 4.63 11.70
N ALA A 122 3.43 4.70 11.03
CA ALA A 122 3.48 4.75 9.58
C ALA A 122 4.51 3.80 8.98
N PHE A 123 4.10 3.07 7.93
CA PHE A 123 5.00 2.55 6.92
C PHE A 123 5.03 3.49 5.73
N ILE A 124 6.24 3.90 5.32
CA ILE A 124 6.42 4.65 4.08
C ILE A 124 7.32 3.86 3.13
N ASP A 125 6.82 3.60 1.93
CA ASP A 125 7.54 2.84 0.91
C ASP A 125 8.64 3.65 0.25
N VAL A 126 9.89 3.20 0.34
CA VAL A 126 11.04 3.70 -0.45
C VAL A 126 11.55 2.57 -1.33
N LYS A 127 11.11 2.56 -2.58
CA LYS A 127 11.37 1.42 -3.48
C LYS A 127 12.74 1.44 -4.16
N HIS A 128 13.34 2.61 -4.36
CA HIS A 128 14.69 2.78 -4.88
C HIS A 128 15.21 4.19 -4.57
N MET A 129 16.52 4.34 -4.30
CA MET A 129 17.14 5.64 -4.02
C MET A 129 17.55 6.41 -5.27
N ASP A 130 17.73 5.74 -6.40
CA ASP A 130 17.92 6.36 -7.69
C ASP A 130 16.57 6.69 -8.31
N SER A 131 16.32 7.97 -8.63
CA SER A 131 15.03 8.44 -9.10
C SER A 131 14.66 7.94 -10.49
N ASP A 132 15.63 7.82 -11.40
CA ASP A 132 15.36 7.32 -12.75
C ASP A 132 14.98 5.82 -12.71
N ARG A 133 15.69 5.03 -11.89
CA ARG A 133 15.35 3.63 -11.68
C ARG A 133 13.98 3.49 -10.99
N HIS A 134 13.71 4.34 -9.99
CA HIS A 134 12.40 4.39 -9.33
C HIS A 134 11.30 4.70 -10.36
N ALA A 135 11.47 5.74 -11.19
CA ALA A 135 10.49 6.14 -12.20
C ALA A 135 10.25 5.05 -13.25
N LYS A 136 11.30 4.34 -13.66
CA LYS A 136 11.18 3.23 -14.62
C LYS A 136 10.28 2.11 -14.11
N MET A 137 10.29 1.83 -12.81
CA MET A 137 9.53 0.73 -12.21
C MET A 137 8.16 1.16 -11.69
N THR A 138 8.03 2.40 -11.19
CA THR A 138 6.80 2.86 -10.54
C THR A 138 6.01 3.87 -11.36
N GLY A 139 6.62 4.44 -12.40
CA GLY A 139 6.04 5.49 -13.23
C GLY A 139 6.32 6.92 -12.74
N VAL A 140 6.97 7.09 -11.57
CA VAL A 140 7.27 8.40 -10.96
C VAL A 140 8.63 8.40 -10.29
N GLY A 141 9.29 9.57 -10.19
CA GLY A 141 10.52 9.75 -9.41
C GLY A 141 10.26 9.64 -7.90
N ASN A 142 11.33 9.58 -7.11
CA ASN A 142 11.26 9.44 -5.67
C ASN A 142 11.45 10.75 -4.89
N GLU A 143 11.73 11.88 -5.55
CA GLU A 143 12.11 13.14 -4.92
C GLU A 143 11.05 13.63 -3.94
N ARG A 144 9.77 13.54 -4.33
CA ARG A 144 8.65 13.94 -3.47
C ARG A 144 8.52 13.05 -2.25
N ILE A 145 8.69 11.74 -2.43
CA ILE A 145 8.67 10.76 -1.34
C ILE A 145 9.74 11.10 -0.31
N LEU A 146 10.99 11.23 -0.78
CA LEU A 146 12.14 11.53 0.09
C LEU A 146 12.00 12.89 0.77
N SER A 147 11.52 13.92 0.06
CA SER A 147 11.25 15.24 0.62
C SER A 147 10.19 15.21 1.72
N ASN A 148 9.09 14.46 1.53
CA ASN A 148 8.06 14.31 2.55
C ASN A 148 8.58 13.57 3.78
N ILE A 149 9.38 12.52 3.61
CA ILE A 149 10.01 11.77 4.71
C ILE A 149 10.99 12.69 5.48
N GLU A 150 11.87 13.41 4.79
CA GLU A 150 12.84 14.33 5.41
C GLU A 150 12.13 15.42 6.21
N ALA A 151 11.09 16.04 5.65
CA ALA A 151 10.33 17.07 6.32
C ALA A 151 9.51 16.53 7.52
N LEU A 152 8.95 15.31 7.41
CA LEU A 152 8.24 14.66 8.52
C LEU A 152 9.19 14.36 9.68
N SER A 153 10.37 13.82 9.39
CA SER A 153 11.39 13.48 10.39
C SER A 153 11.92 14.72 11.12
N GLY A 154 12.00 15.86 10.42
CA GLY A 154 12.39 17.15 10.99
C GLY A 154 11.27 17.91 11.71
N SER A 155 10.05 17.40 11.69
CA SER A 155 8.87 18.06 12.26
C SER A 155 8.67 17.72 13.75
N SER A 156 7.59 18.25 14.34
CA SER A 156 7.16 17.89 15.69
C SER A 156 6.31 16.61 15.76
N TRP A 157 6.14 15.90 14.66
CA TRP A 157 5.40 14.64 14.63
C TRP A 157 6.02 13.61 15.59
N LYS A 158 5.18 12.89 16.34
CA LYS A 158 5.62 11.97 17.41
C LYS A 158 5.28 10.50 17.13
N GLY A 159 4.71 10.21 15.96
CA GLY A 159 4.43 8.83 15.58
C GLY A 159 5.72 8.04 15.30
N ARG A 160 5.58 6.73 15.23
CA ARG A 160 6.66 5.83 14.83
C ARG A 160 6.68 5.68 13.31
N LEU A 161 7.83 5.87 12.68
CA LEU A 161 8.03 5.71 11.25
C LEU A 161 8.98 4.55 10.97
N ILE A 162 8.50 3.59 10.19
CA ILE A 162 9.32 2.52 9.61
C ILE A 162 9.35 2.73 8.09
N LEU A 163 10.52 2.85 7.50
CA LEU A 163 10.63 2.79 6.06
C LEU A 163 10.41 1.36 5.57
N ARG A 164 9.76 1.19 4.41
CA ARG A 164 9.47 -0.13 3.88
C ARG A 164 9.99 -0.27 2.45
N MET A 165 10.64 -1.39 2.17
CA MET A 165 11.19 -1.68 0.85
C MET A 165 10.81 -3.10 0.42
N PRO A 166 9.86 -3.25 -0.53
CA PRO A 166 9.69 -4.52 -1.23
C PRO A 166 10.96 -4.81 -2.05
N VAL A 167 11.67 -5.88 -1.71
CA VAL A 167 12.94 -6.26 -2.37
C VAL A 167 12.62 -7.02 -3.65
N ILE A 168 13.03 -6.49 -4.78
CA ILE A 168 12.86 -7.09 -6.10
C ILE A 168 14.23 -7.32 -6.70
N GLU A 169 14.56 -8.58 -6.96
CA GLU A 169 15.84 -8.97 -7.51
C GLU A 169 16.14 -8.29 -8.86
N GLY A 170 17.36 -7.79 -9.00
CA GLY A 170 17.79 -7.01 -10.17
C GLY A 170 17.27 -5.57 -10.23
N PHE A 171 16.43 -5.15 -9.27
CA PHE A 171 15.93 -3.78 -9.19
C PHE A 171 16.55 -3.01 -8.01
N ASN A 172 16.24 -3.40 -6.78
CA ASN A 172 16.62 -2.65 -5.58
C ASN A 172 17.40 -3.47 -4.53
N ASP A 173 17.77 -4.69 -4.85
CA ASP A 173 18.46 -5.68 -4.03
C ASP A 173 19.97 -5.44 -3.88
N SER A 174 20.52 -4.41 -4.55
CA SER A 174 21.96 -4.11 -4.51
C SER A 174 22.38 -3.45 -3.19
N LEU A 175 23.59 -3.78 -2.71
CA LEU A 175 24.20 -3.10 -1.56
C LEU A 175 24.35 -1.59 -1.82
N GLU A 176 24.64 -1.17 -3.04
CA GLU A 176 24.72 0.27 -3.38
C GLU A 176 23.41 1.00 -3.07
N ASN A 177 22.27 0.39 -3.40
CA ASN A 177 20.96 0.97 -3.07
C ASN A 177 20.74 0.98 -1.55
N ALA A 178 21.11 -0.10 -0.85
CA ALA A 178 21.01 -0.19 0.61
C ALA A 178 21.90 0.86 1.30
N GLU A 179 23.12 1.09 0.80
CA GLU A 179 24.05 2.12 1.29
C GLU A 179 23.43 3.53 1.21
N LYS A 180 22.87 3.87 0.03
CA LYS A 180 22.20 5.16 -0.18
C LYS A 180 20.99 5.34 0.74
N LEU A 181 20.18 4.28 0.93
CA LEU A 181 19.03 4.34 1.80
C LEU A 181 19.45 4.45 3.28
N ALA A 182 20.43 3.67 3.72
CA ALA A 182 20.95 3.75 5.08
C ALA A 182 21.55 5.14 5.39
N ALA A 183 22.27 5.74 4.44
CA ALA A 183 22.79 7.10 4.58
C ALA A 183 21.66 8.14 4.71
N PHE A 184 20.62 8.02 3.88
CA PHE A 184 19.42 8.87 3.96
C PHE A 184 18.71 8.71 5.30
N MET A 185 18.51 7.48 5.76
CA MET A 185 17.88 7.17 7.05
C MET A 185 18.66 7.81 8.21
N LYS A 186 19.98 7.59 8.28
CA LYS A 186 20.83 8.17 9.33
C LYS A 186 20.81 9.70 9.34
N LYS A 187 20.89 10.33 8.16
CA LYS A 187 20.79 11.81 8.01
C LYS A 187 19.49 12.34 8.64
N ASN A 188 18.41 11.57 8.54
CA ASN A 188 17.08 11.97 9.01
C ASN A 188 16.69 11.37 10.37
N GLY A 189 17.63 10.74 11.10
CA GLY A 189 17.36 10.15 12.41
C GLY A 189 16.39 8.97 12.39
N LEU A 190 16.32 8.24 11.27
CA LEU A 190 15.49 7.06 11.07
C LEU A 190 16.34 5.79 11.25
N PHE A 191 15.86 4.86 12.07
CA PHE A 191 16.64 3.68 12.45
C PHE A 191 15.85 2.37 12.33
N GLU A 192 14.71 2.38 11.62
CA GLU A 192 13.88 1.21 11.41
C GLU A 192 13.51 1.06 9.94
N ILE A 193 13.74 -0.13 9.39
CA ILE A 193 13.33 -0.51 8.04
C ILE A 193 12.67 -1.88 8.05
N ASN A 194 11.62 -2.04 7.25
CA ASN A 194 11.01 -3.32 6.97
C ASN A 194 11.27 -3.69 5.49
N ILE A 195 11.98 -4.78 5.26
CA ILE A 195 12.19 -5.33 3.93
C ILE A 195 11.21 -6.47 3.69
N LEU A 196 10.50 -6.42 2.57
CA LEU A 196 9.50 -7.41 2.21
C LEU A 196 10.00 -8.27 1.05
N PRO A 197 9.87 -9.60 1.12
CA PRO A 197 10.10 -10.42 -0.06
C PRO A 197 9.09 -10.06 -1.14
N PHE A 198 9.54 -9.97 -2.39
CA PHE A 198 8.64 -9.79 -3.51
C PHE A 198 7.79 -11.04 -3.71
N HIS A 199 6.50 -10.83 -3.94
CA HIS A 199 5.54 -11.87 -4.28
C HIS A 199 4.55 -11.37 -5.35
N ARG A 200 3.95 -12.31 -6.10
CA ARG A 200 3.02 -12.01 -7.20
C ARG A 200 1.54 -11.99 -6.80
N LEU A 201 1.22 -11.79 -5.53
CA LEU A 201 -0.18 -11.76 -5.04
C LEU A 201 -1.04 -10.65 -5.69
N GLY A 202 -0.39 -9.62 -6.25
CA GLY A 202 -1.08 -8.55 -6.97
C GLY A 202 -1.59 -8.92 -8.37
N THR A 203 -1.20 -10.08 -8.93
CA THR A 203 -1.55 -10.50 -10.30
C THR A 203 -3.05 -10.44 -10.56
N SER A 204 -3.86 -10.99 -9.65
CA SER A 204 -5.32 -11.01 -9.78
C SER A 204 -5.96 -9.62 -9.89
N LYS A 205 -5.38 -8.59 -9.26
CA LYS A 205 -5.86 -7.21 -9.37
C LYS A 205 -5.64 -6.63 -10.77
N TRP A 206 -4.53 -6.99 -11.42
CA TRP A 206 -4.25 -6.58 -12.80
C TRP A 206 -5.16 -7.30 -13.79
N GLU A 207 -5.40 -8.59 -13.59
CA GLU A 207 -6.36 -9.37 -14.37
C GLU A 207 -7.76 -8.79 -14.26
N GLN A 208 -8.22 -8.44 -13.05
CA GLN A 208 -9.50 -7.78 -12.82
C GLN A 208 -9.62 -6.42 -13.53
N LEU A 209 -8.49 -5.76 -13.84
CA LEU A 209 -8.43 -4.52 -14.63
C LEU A 209 -8.28 -4.79 -16.13
N GLY A 210 -8.25 -6.05 -16.58
CA GLY A 210 -7.97 -6.44 -17.97
C GLY A 210 -6.57 -6.07 -18.44
N LYS A 211 -5.61 -5.99 -17.51
CA LYS A 211 -4.22 -5.61 -17.78
C LYS A 211 -3.27 -6.76 -17.51
N LYS A 212 -2.20 -6.84 -18.33
CA LYS A 212 -1.13 -7.79 -18.07
C LYS A 212 -0.31 -7.30 -16.87
N TYR A 213 -0.01 -8.22 -15.93
CA TYR A 213 0.85 -7.92 -14.79
C TYR A 213 2.29 -7.65 -15.25
N PRO A 214 2.86 -6.46 -15.02
CA PRO A 214 4.17 -6.09 -15.57
C PRO A 214 5.33 -6.91 -14.98
N TYR A 215 5.13 -7.47 -13.78
CA TYR A 215 6.15 -8.20 -13.03
C TYR A 215 5.93 -9.72 -13.05
N ALA A 216 5.21 -10.24 -14.04
CA ALA A 216 4.89 -11.67 -14.14
C ALA A 216 6.15 -12.57 -14.25
N GLU A 217 7.21 -12.03 -14.84
CA GLU A 217 8.48 -12.75 -15.06
C GLU A 217 9.45 -12.66 -13.86
N TYR A 218 9.16 -11.78 -12.87
CA TYR A 218 10.00 -11.68 -11.70
C TYR A 218 9.72 -12.85 -10.74
N LEU A 219 10.78 -13.43 -10.21
CA LEU A 219 10.71 -14.52 -9.23
C LEU A 219 10.52 -13.93 -7.80
N PRO A 220 9.98 -14.72 -6.87
CA PRO A 220 10.03 -14.37 -5.45
C PRO A 220 11.49 -14.13 -5.02
N THR A 221 11.69 -13.16 -4.13
CA THR A 221 13.03 -12.85 -3.62
C THR A 221 13.61 -14.03 -2.87
N GLU A 222 14.85 -14.38 -3.17
CA GLU A 222 15.58 -15.43 -2.46
C GLU A 222 15.88 -15.00 -1.01
N GLU A 223 15.78 -15.93 -0.07
CA GLU A 223 16.03 -15.70 1.36
C GLU A 223 17.45 -15.15 1.61
N ALA A 224 18.46 -15.70 0.92
CA ALA A 224 19.84 -15.23 1.03
C ALA A 224 20.04 -13.76 0.63
N VAL A 225 19.21 -13.20 -0.25
CA VAL A 225 19.23 -11.78 -0.60
C VAL A 225 18.69 -10.95 0.55
N LEU A 226 17.61 -11.40 1.19
CA LEU A 226 17.03 -10.72 2.35
C LEU A 226 17.96 -10.75 3.55
N GLU A 227 18.56 -11.91 3.86
CA GLU A 227 19.55 -12.08 4.93
C GLU A 227 20.74 -11.13 4.75
N LYS A 228 21.31 -11.08 3.55
CA LYS A 228 22.42 -10.17 3.23
C LYS A 228 22.08 -8.69 3.43
N LEU A 229 20.88 -8.27 3.03
CA LEU A 229 20.41 -6.90 3.22
C LEU A 229 20.14 -6.62 4.71
N GLN A 230 19.55 -7.59 5.42
CA GLN A 230 19.30 -7.47 6.85
C GLN A 230 20.60 -7.32 7.64
N GLU A 231 21.59 -8.18 7.40
CA GLU A 231 22.93 -8.08 8.00
C GLU A 231 23.54 -6.69 7.76
N TYR A 232 23.49 -6.22 6.49
CA TYR A 232 23.98 -4.89 6.15
C TYR A 232 23.32 -3.78 6.97
N TYR A 233 21.97 -3.75 7.09
CA TYR A 233 21.28 -2.71 7.86
C TYR A 233 21.58 -2.82 9.35
N LEU A 234 21.66 -4.02 9.92
CA LEU A 234 22.04 -4.25 11.31
C LEU A 234 23.45 -3.74 11.61
N ASP A 235 24.43 -3.99 10.73
CA ASP A 235 25.78 -3.45 10.82
C ASP A 235 25.80 -1.91 10.77
N GLN A 236 24.85 -1.32 10.06
CA GLN A 236 24.63 0.12 10.04
C GLN A 236 23.89 0.65 11.27
N ARG A 237 23.54 -0.20 12.26
CA ARG A 237 22.72 0.12 13.44
C ARG A 237 21.31 0.58 13.07
N ILE A 238 20.74 0.02 12.02
CA ILE A 238 19.36 0.19 11.59
C ILE A 238 18.65 -1.13 11.87
N ALA A 239 17.61 -1.12 12.70
CA ALA A 239 16.76 -2.29 12.92
C ALA A 239 16.08 -2.68 11.59
N CYS A 240 16.30 -3.92 11.15
CA CYS A 240 15.78 -4.41 9.89
C CYS A 240 14.87 -5.60 10.13
N TYR A 241 13.60 -5.40 9.90
CA TYR A 241 12.57 -6.43 9.95
C TYR A 241 12.39 -7.08 8.59
N VAL A 242 12.17 -8.39 8.56
CA VAL A 242 11.94 -9.14 7.31
C VAL A 242 10.49 -9.64 7.29
N GLY A 243 9.78 -9.37 6.20
CA GLY A 243 8.39 -9.82 6.06
C GLY A 243 7.48 -9.26 7.17
N ASP A 244 6.80 -10.15 7.89
CA ASP A 244 5.81 -9.81 8.93
C ASP A 244 6.42 -9.70 10.34
N ASP A 245 7.74 -9.73 10.49
CA ASP A 245 8.44 -9.73 11.80
C ASP A 245 8.42 -8.37 12.52
N VAL A 246 7.69 -7.41 12.03
CA VAL A 246 7.60 -6.07 12.67
C VAL A 246 6.84 -6.18 13.99
N VAL A 247 7.47 -5.73 15.07
CA VAL A 247 6.81 -5.59 16.38
C VAL A 247 6.12 -4.24 16.45
N TYR A 248 4.80 -4.25 16.60
CA TYR A 248 3.94 -3.07 16.70
C TYR A 248 3.93 -2.47 18.11
#